data_85c09a7dfe29ad293f8b212971e85849
#
_entry.id   85c09a7dfe29ad293f8b212971e85849
#
_cell.length_a   1.000
_cell.length_b   1.000
_cell.length_c   1.000
_cell.angle_alpha   90.00
_cell.angle_beta   90.00
_cell.angle_gamma   90.00
#
_symmetry.space_group_name_H-M   'P 1'
#
loop_
_entity.id
_entity.type
_entity.pdbx_description
1 polymer ?
#
loop_
_entity_poly.entity_id
_entity_poly.type
_entity_poly.pdbx_seq_one_letter_code
_entity_poly.pdbx_strand_id
1 'polypeptide(L)'
;KMKALTKTDFHFDGQKSVYHGKVRDVYDINDDILVMVATDRISAFDVVLPKGIPFKGQVLNQIAAKFLDTTTDICPNWKLATPDPMVTVGLETLVLAHTVPSDSRAMRYHQKGCREICGVKLPDGMRENERFPEPIITPTTKADEGHDMNISKEEIIAQGIVSAEDYAVMEDYTRKIFARGQEIAAKQGLILVDTKRCSDQIRSL
;
A
#
# COMPACT_ATOMS: atom_id res chain seq x y z
N LYS A 1 -17.98 9.51 26.19
CA LYS A 1 -17.67 8.46 25.17
C LYS A 1 -16.98 9.15 24.01
N MET A 2 -15.75 8.77 23.71
CA MET A 2 -15.05 9.25 22.52
C MET A 2 -15.78 8.76 21.27
N LYS A 3 -16.04 9.67 20.34
CA LYS A 3 -16.79 9.37 19.12
C LYS A 3 -15.77 9.06 18.00
N ALA A 4 -15.93 7.91 17.35
CA ALA A 4 -15.11 7.58 16.18
C ALA A 4 -15.49 8.46 14.99
N LEU A 5 -14.51 8.93 14.22
CA LEU A 5 -14.72 9.65 12.96
C LEU A 5 -15.00 8.62 11.86
N THR A 6 -16.28 8.43 11.54
CA THR A 6 -16.71 7.45 10.51
C THR A 6 -17.19 8.08 9.22
N LYS A 7 -17.40 9.40 9.21
CA LYS A 7 -17.84 10.17 8.03
C LYS A 7 -17.17 11.53 8.05
N THR A 8 -16.73 12.00 6.90
CA THR A 8 -16.25 13.36 6.70
C THR A 8 -17.19 14.11 5.75
N ASP A 9 -17.24 15.42 5.89
CA ASP A 9 -18.04 16.32 5.04
C ASP A 9 -17.31 17.68 5.03
N PHE A 10 -16.06 17.66 4.55
CA PHE A 10 -15.26 18.87 4.42
C PHE A 10 -15.49 19.54 3.08
N HIS A 11 -15.33 20.86 3.06
CA HIS A 11 -15.37 21.68 1.87
C HIS A 11 -14.11 22.52 1.82
N PHE A 12 -13.37 22.38 0.73
CA PHE A 12 -12.12 23.10 0.50
C PHE A 12 -12.26 24.03 -0.70
N ASP A 13 -11.59 25.18 -0.64
CA ASP A 13 -11.51 26.07 -1.79
C ASP A 13 -10.82 25.35 -2.97
N GLY A 14 -11.45 25.39 -4.15
CA GLY A 14 -10.94 24.66 -5.33
C GLY A 14 -11.23 23.15 -5.35
N GLN A 15 -12.01 22.64 -4.41
CA GLN A 15 -12.40 21.22 -4.42
C GLN A 15 -13.16 20.85 -5.68
N LYS A 16 -12.67 19.87 -6.42
CA LYS A 16 -13.25 19.30 -7.63
C LYS A 16 -14.15 18.10 -7.35
N SER A 17 -13.64 17.20 -6.50
CA SER A 17 -14.34 15.97 -6.18
C SER A 17 -14.05 15.49 -4.76
N VAL A 18 -14.80 14.52 -4.30
CA VAL A 18 -14.52 13.75 -3.10
C VAL A 18 -14.80 12.27 -3.37
N TYR A 19 -13.87 11.43 -2.99
CA TYR A 19 -14.01 9.98 -3.00
C TYR A 19 -14.12 9.44 -1.58
N HIS A 20 -15.21 8.79 -1.26
CA HIS A 20 -15.41 8.11 0.03
C HIS A 20 -15.05 6.63 -0.10
N GLY A 21 -13.82 6.29 0.24
CA GLY A 21 -13.33 4.91 0.24
C GLY A 21 -13.78 4.11 1.47
N LYS A 22 -13.40 2.85 1.54
CA LYS A 22 -13.77 1.95 2.66
C LYS A 22 -13.28 2.45 4.01
N VAL A 23 -12.11 3.09 4.07
CA VAL A 23 -11.48 3.55 5.32
C VAL A 23 -10.83 4.93 5.22
N ARG A 24 -10.77 5.53 4.04
CA ARG A 24 -10.23 6.88 3.78
C ARG A 24 -11.19 7.67 2.92
N ASP A 25 -11.22 8.97 3.13
CA ASP A 25 -11.88 9.91 2.25
C ASP A 25 -10.80 10.76 1.58
N VAL A 26 -10.91 10.97 0.27
CA VAL A 26 -9.92 11.67 -0.55
C VAL A 26 -10.62 12.83 -1.24
N TYR A 27 -10.13 14.02 -1.01
CA TYR A 27 -10.61 15.27 -1.60
C TYR A 27 -9.59 15.74 -2.62
N ASP A 28 -10.04 15.89 -3.86
CA ASP A 28 -9.25 16.43 -4.97
C ASP A 28 -9.39 17.95 -4.98
N ILE A 29 -8.27 18.65 -4.98
CA ILE A 29 -8.19 20.12 -4.98
C ILE A 29 -7.47 20.57 -6.24
N ASN A 30 -8.20 21.18 -7.16
CA ASN A 30 -7.68 21.75 -8.42
C ASN A 30 -6.98 20.77 -9.38
N ASP A 31 -7.24 19.47 -9.28
CA ASP A 31 -6.57 18.42 -10.07
C ASP A 31 -5.03 18.42 -9.85
N ASP A 32 -4.57 18.80 -8.67
CA ASP A 32 -3.17 18.98 -8.36
C ASP A 32 -2.79 18.44 -6.97
N ILE A 33 -3.68 18.61 -6.00
CA ILE A 33 -3.46 18.25 -4.61
C ILE A 33 -4.58 17.32 -4.12
N LEU A 34 -4.19 16.26 -3.45
CA LEU A 34 -5.12 15.39 -2.72
C LEU A 34 -5.03 15.64 -1.22
N VAL A 35 -6.19 15.85 -0.59
CA VAL A 35 -6.32 15.84 0.87
C VAL A 35 -6.95 14.52 1.28
N MET A 36 -6.16 13.66 1.93
CA MET A 36 -6.59 12.34 2.37
C MET A 36 -6.88 12.32 3.85
N VAL A 37 -8.09 11.91 4.23
CA VAL A 37 -8.52 11.77 5.61
C VAL A 37 -8.61 10.29 5.98
N ALA A 38 -7.73 9.83 6.85
CA ALA A 38 -7.78 8.50 7.42
C ALA A 38 -8.87 8.44 8.49
N THR A 39 -9.96 7.78 8.21
CA THR A 39 -11.10 7.67 9.14
C THR A 39 -10.93 6.50 10.11
N ASP A 40 -11.79 6.47 11.11
CA ASP A 40 -11.87 5.40 12.10
C ASP A 40 -12.69 4.19 11.61
N ARG A 41 -13.16 4.23 10.35
CA ARG A 41 -13.85 3.08 9.73
C ARG A 41 -12.91 1.87 9.67
N ILE A 42 -13.46 0.68 9.85
CA ILE A 42 -12.76 -0.58 9.66
C ILE A 42 -13.48 -1.41 8.60
N SER A 43 -12.72 -2.04 7.74
CA SER A 43 -13.22 -2.95 6.71
C SER A 43 -12.63 -4.34 6.93
N ALA A 44 -13.45 -5.36 6.79
CA ALA A 44 -13.05 -6.76 6.81
C ALA A 44 -13.77 -7.50 5.67
N PHE A 45 -13.04 -8.30 4.90
CA PHE A 45 -13.58 -9.01 3.72
C PHE A 45 -14.37 -8.09 2.78
N ASP A 46 -13.83 -6.90 2.54
CA ASP A 46 -14.43 -5.84 1.71
C ASP A 46 -15.74 -5.21 2.23
N VAL A 47 -16.17 -5.59 3.41
CA VAL A 47 -17.35 -5.01 4.08
C VAL A 47 -16.90 -3.97 5.11
N VAL A 48 -17.44 -2.75 5.02
CA VAL A 48 -17.23 -1.72 6.04
C VAL A 48 -18.10 -2.06 7.26
N LEU A 49 -17.46 -2.23 8.42
CA LEU A 49 -18.16 -2.57 9.65
C LEU A 49 -18.95 -1.36 10.18
N PRO A 50 -20.10 -1.59 10.85
CA PRO A 50 -21.00 -0.51 11.26
C PRO A 50 -20.43 0.40 12.37
N LYS A 51 -19.36 -0.04 13.05
CA LYS A 51 -18.71 0.73 14.12
C LYS A 51 -17.26 0.99 13.78
N GLY A 52 -16.81 2.24 13.94
CA GLY A 52 -15.40 2.61 13.86
C GLY A 52 -14.65 2.37 15.17
N ILE A 53 -13.34 2.29 15.07
CA ILE A 53 -12.43 2.19 16.22
C ILE A 53 -11.83 3.58 16.47
N PRO A 54 -12.15 4.26 17.58
CA PRO A 54 -11.61 5.59 17.88
C PRO A 54 -10.09 5.61 17.77
N PHE A 55 -9.54 6.68 17.17
CA PHE A 55 -8.11 6.91 16.92
C PHE A 55 -7.43 5.98 15.90
N LYS A 56 -8.13 5.00 15.33
CA LYS A 56 -7.54 4.13 14.31
C LYS A 56 -6.98 4.94 13.13
N GLY A 57 -7.75 5.92 12.63
CA GLY A 57 -7.33 6.78 11.55
C GLY A 57 -6.06 7.55 11.88
N GLN A 58 -5.97 8.13 13.09
CA GLN A 58 -4.78 8.86 13.56
C GLN A 58 -3.55 7.97 13.60
N VAL A 59 -3.65 6.79 14.20
CA VAL A 59 -2.52 5.86 14.31
C VAL A 59 -2.00 5.46 12.93
N LEU A 60 -2.90 5.08 12.03
CA LEU A 60 -2.51 4.64 10.68
C LEU A 60 -1.91 5.79 9.85
N ASN A 61 -2.48 6.99 9.93
CA ASN A 61 -1.98 8.14 9.19
C ASN A 61 -0.59 8.59 9.68
N GLN A 62 -0.39 8.66 10.99
CA GLN A 62 0.90 9.05 11.57
C GLN A 62 2.00 8.01 11.29
N ILE A 63 1.67 6.71 11.35
CA ILE A 63 2.61 5.66 10.97
C ILE A 63 2.99 5.80 9.50
N ALA A 64 2.01 5.97 8.60
CA ALA A 64 2.26 6.14 7.18
C ALA A 64 3.12 7.38 6.91
N ALA A 65 2.78 8.53 7.50
CA ALA A 65 3.56 9.76 7.37
C ALA A 65 5.01 9.57 7.82
N LYS A 66 5.23 8.94 8.97
CA LYS A 66 6.56 8.63 9.48
C LYS A 66 7.36 7.74 8.51
N PHE A 67 6.76 6.70 7.96
CA PHE A 67 7.45 5.84 6.99
C PHE A 67 7.76 6.58 5.69
N LEU A 68 6.86 7.42 5.19
CA LEU A 68 7.13 8.26 4.03
C LEU A 68 8.32 9.20 4.27
N ASP A 69 8.39 9.85 5.46
CA ASP A 69 9.50 10.74 5.81
C ASP A 69 10.84 10.00 5.96
N THR A 70 10.83 8.80 6.51
CA THR A 70 12.06 8.01 6.75
C THR A 70 12.57 7.28 5.51
N THR A 71 11.92 7.41 4.37
CA THR A 71 12.30 6.77 3.10
C THR A 71 12.53 7.77 1.97
N THR A 72 12.53 9.07 2.23
CA THR A 72 12.76 10.12 1.23
C THR A 72 14.15 10.07 0.59
N ASP A 73 15.13 9.52 1.30
CA ASP A 73 16.49 9.27 0.81
C ASP A 73 16.58 8.06 -0.14
N ILE A 74 15.55 7.23 -0.19
CA ILE A 74 15.48 6.05 -1.05
C ILE A 74 14.73 6.35 -2.35
N CYS A 75 13.56 6.94 -2.24
CA CYS A 75 12.75 7.33 -3.40
C CYS A 75 11.87 8.54 -3.08
N PRO A 76 11.49 9.33 -4.10
CA PRO A 76 10.47 10.36 -3.96
C PRO A 76 9.14 9.77 -3.48
N ASN A 77 8.36 10.55 -2.77
CA ASN A 77 7.00 10.17 -2.40
C ASN A 77 6.03 11.35 -2.57
N TRP A 78 4.76 11.01 -2.62
CA TRP A 78 3.67 11.95 -2.90
C TRP A 78 3.31 12.89 -1.73
N LYS A 79 3.78 12.62 -0.52
CA LYS A 79 3.40 13.40 0.66
C LYS A 79 3.99 14.81 0.63
N LEU A 80 3.16 15.82 0.76
CA LEU A 80 3.56 17.21 0.97
C LEU A 80 3.58 17.56 2.45
N ALA A 81 2.51 17.27 3.19
CA ALA A 81 2.36 17.62 4.59
C ALA A 81 1.41 16.68 5.34
N THR A 82 1.50 16.71 6.66
CA THR A 82 0.57 16.05 7.58
C THR A 82 0.06 17.10 8.57
N PRO A 83 -0.89 17.95 8.16
CA PRO A 83 -1.36 19.08 8.95
C PRO A 83 -2.16 18.68 10.18
N ASP A 84 -2.73 17.49 10.18
CA ASP A 84 -3.54 16.91 11.26
C ASP A 84 -3.18 15.44 11.43
N PRO A 85 -3.26 14.85 12.63
CA PRO A 85 -3.00 13.42 12.84
C PRO A 85 -3.78 12.47 11.93
N MET A 86 -4.95 12.87 11.42
CA MET A 86 -5.77 12.07 10.52
C MET A 86 -5.65 12.50 9.05
N VAL A 87 -4.96 13.60 8.75
CA VAL A 87 -4.95 14.20 7.42
C VAL A 87 -3.55 14.21 6.83
N THR A 88 -3.42 13.74 5.60
CA THR A 88 -2.21 13.88 4.78
C THR A 88 -2.58 14.61 3.49
N VAL A 89 -1.75 15.58 3.13
CA VAL A 89 -1.81 16.31 1.86
C VAL A 89 -0.70 15.80 0.96
N GLY A 90 -1.00 15.51 -0.29
CA GLY A 90 -0.06 14.97 -1.24
C GLY A 90 -0.35 15.39 -2.68
N LEU A 91 0.57 15.09 -3.58
CA LEU A 91 0.46 15.33 -5.02
C LEU A 91 -0.42 14.27 -5.68
N GLU A 92 -1.34 14.67 -6.53
CA GLU A 92 -2.27 13.76 -7.20
C GLU A 92 -1.55 12.75 -8.09
N THR A 93 -0.60 13.19 -8.86
CA THR A 93 0.13 12.37 -9.85
C THR A 93 0.92 11.20 -9.24
N LEU A 94 1.18 11.24 -7.93
CA LEU A 94 1.92 10.20 -7.21
C LEU A 94 1.03 9.35 -6.28
N VAL A 95 -0.26 9.59 -6.26
CA VAL A 95 -1.20 8.99 -5.30
C VAL A 95 -2.05 7.89 -5.89
N LEU A 96 -1.67 7.30 -6.98
CA LEU A 96 -2.39 6.13 -7.49
C LEU A 96 -2.05 4.88 -6.67
N ALA A 97 -2.39 4.92 -5.41
CA ALA A 97 -2.19 3.82 -4.48
C ALA A 97 -3.44 2.98 -4.39
N HIS A 98 -3.39 1.76 -4.84
CA HIS A 98 -4.48 0.83 -4.59
C HIS A 98 -4.11 -0.46 -3.88
N THR A 99 -5.07 -0.82 -3.11
CA THR A 99 -5.22 -1.82 -2.09
C THR A 99 -4.89 -3.24 -2.50
N VAL A 100 -4.43 -3.99 -1.53
CA VAL A 100 -4.17 -5.42 -1.60
C VAL A 100 -5.28 -6.23 -1.00
N PRO A 101 -5.58 -7.37 -1.59
CA PRO A 101 -6.32 -8.43 -0.92
C PRO A 101 -5.47 -9.07 0.19
N SER A 102 -6.15 -9.49 1.23
CA SER A 102 -5.61 -10.38 2.26
C SER A 102 -5.07 -11.65 1.62
N ASP A 103 -3.85 -12.01 1.98
CA ASP A 103 -3.11 -12.98 1.22
C ASP A 103 -3.46 -14.44 1.50
N SER A 104 -3.92 -15.09 0.47
CA SER A 104 -4.07 -16.53 0.43
C SER A 104 -2.76 -17.28 0.07
N ARG A 105 -1.59 -16.65 0.06
CA ARG A 105 -0.32 -17.23 -0.42
C ARG A 105 0.17 -18.36 0.47
N ALA A 106 0.16 -18.17 1.77
CA ALA A 106 0.48 -19.23 2.72
C ALA A 106 -0.44 -20.45 2.53
N MET A 107 -1.73 -20.20 2.34
CA MET A 107 -2.70 -21.26 2.04
C MET A 107 -2.39 -21.98 0.73
N ARG A 108 -1.98 -21.25 -0.32
CA ARG A 108 -1.63 -21.89 -1.61
C ARG A 108 -0.38 -22.76 -1.48
N TYR A 109 0.62 -22.34 -0.74
CA TYR A 109 1.84 -23.12 -0.51
C TYR A 109 1.53 -24.42 0.25
N HIS A 110 0.87 -24.33 1.39
CA HIS A 110 0.65 -25.49 2.28
C HIS A 110 -0.49 -26.39 1.84
N GLN A 111 -1.61 -25.83 1.41
CA GLN A 111 -2.81 -26.61 1.08
C GLN A 111 -2.88 -27.04 -0.37
N LYS A 112 -2.35 -26.25 -1.31
CA LYS A 112 -2.42 -26.52 -2.75
C LYS A 112 -1.08 -26.97 -3.35
N GLY A 113 -0.02 -27.06 -2.54
CA GLY A 113 1.31 -27.49 -3.01
C GLY A 113 1.94 -26.55 -4.02
N CYS A 114 1.52 -25.28 -4.05
CA CYS A 114 2.07 -24.29 -4.97
C CYS A 114 3.54 -24.02 -4.65
N ARG A 115 4.42 -24.12 -5.64
CA ARG A 115 5.87 -23.88 -5.50
C ARG A 115 6.36 -22.72 -6.33
N GLU A 116 5.44 -21.97 -6.91
CA GLU A 116 5.73 -20.76 -7.65
C GLU A 116 4.62 -19.73 -7.45
N ILE A 117 4.99 -18.47 -7.20
CA ILE A 117 4.06 -17.34 -7.08
C ILE A 117 4.64 -16.17 -7.86
N CYS A 118 3.88 -15.60 -8.79
CA CYS A 118 4.29 -14.46 -9.62
C CYS A 118 5.65 -14.68 -10.32
N GLY A 119 5.91 -15.89 -10.83
CA GLY A 119 7.18 -16.26 -11.45
C GLY A 119 8.32 -16.56 -10.46
N VAL A 120 8.11 -16.35 -9.15
CA VAL A 120 9.14 -16.63 -8.13
C VAL A 120 8.99 -18.06 -7.62
N LYS A 121 10.04 -18.86 -7.76
CA LYS A 121 10.11 -20.22 -7.19
C LYS A 121 10.25 -20.17 -5.68
N LEU A 122 9.43 -20.93 -5.00
CA LEU A 122 9.42 -21.03 -3.54
C LEU A 122 10.26 -22.24 -3.09
N PRO A 123 11.05 -22.11 -2.00
CA PRO A 123 11.80 -23.25 -1.42
C PRO A 123 10.87 -24.39 -1.02
N ASP A 124 11.36 -25.61 -1.17
CA ASP A 124 10.66 -26.80 -0.66
C ASP A 124 10.82 -26.94 0.86
N GLY A 125 9.83 -27.57 1.50
CA GLY A 125 9.91 -27.94 2.91
C GLY A 125 9.74 -26.82 3.90
N MET A 126 9.34 -25.62 3.47
CA MET A 126 9.06 -24.51 4.39
C MET A 126 7.89 -24.83 5.32
N ARG A 127 8.06 -24.47 6.59
CA ARG A 127 7.00 -24.57 7.60
C ARG A 127 6.08 -23.34 7.53
N GLU A 128 4.91 -23.49 8.11
CA GLU A 128 4.01 -22.35 8.31
C GLU A 128 4.69 -21.27 9.18
N ASN A 129 4.58 -20.00 8.76
CA ASN A 129 5.22 -18.83 9.38
C ASN A 129 6.76 -18.81 9.35
N GLU A 130 7.39 -19.69 8.58
CA GLU A 130 8.83 -19.66 8.39
C GLU A 130 9.25 -18.49 7.50
N ARG A 131 10.38 -17.86 7.86
CA ARG A 131 10.94 -16.74 7.10
C ARG A 131 11.54 -17.25 5.78
N PHE A 132 11.22 -16.56 4.67
CA PHE A 132 11.93 -16.77 3.41
C PHE A 132 13.43 -16.44 3.56
N PRO A 133 14.30 -17.20 2.87
CA PRO A 133 15.75 -16.89 2.83
C PRO A 133 16.01 -15.45 2.39
N GLU A 134 15.25 -14.99 1.39
CA GLU A 134 15.25 -13.61 0.90
C GLU A 134 13.82 -13.11 0.71
N PRO A 135 13.56 -11.80 0.90
CA PRO A 135 12.27 -11.21 0.60
C PRO A 135 11.92 -11.39 -0.88
N ILE A 136 10.71 -11.88 -1.15
CA ILE A 136 10.19 -12.07 -2.49
C ILE A 136 9.26 -10.92 -2.87
N ILE A 137 9.23 -10.55 -4.16
CA ILE A 137 8.31 -9.56 -4.71
C ILE A 137 7.24 -10.31 -5.50
N THR A 138 5.99 -10.00 -5.22
CA THR A 138 4.83 -10.69 -5.79
C THR A 138 3.86 -9.69 -6.38
N PRO A 139 4.07 -9.24 -7.62
CA PRO A 139 3.22 -8.25 -8.26
C PRO A 139 1.79 -8.76 -8.46
N THR A 140 0.86 -7.82 -8.50
CA THR A 140 -0.53 -8.08 -8.90
C THR A 140 -1.00 -7.00 -9.86
N THR A 141 -1.83 -7.37 -10.81
CA THR A 141 -2.59 -6.39 -11.59
C THR A 141 -3.64 -5.76 -10.70
N LYS A 142 -4.06 -4.55 -11.05
CA LYS A 142 -5.23 -3.94 -10.46
C LYS A 142 -6.44 -4.26 -11.32
N ALA A 143 -7.48 -4.80 -10.70
CA ALA A 143 -8.77 -4.97 -11.36
C ALA A 143 -9.69 -3.79 -11.04
N ASP A 144 -10.34 -3.23 -12.06
CA ASP A 144 -11.40 -2.24 -11.89
C ASP A 144 -12.65 -2.89 -11.29
N GLU A 145 -12.90 -4.17 -11.65
CA GLU A 145 -13.93 -5.00 -11.07
C GLU A 145 -13.36 -6.40 -10.72
N GLY A 146 -13.76 -6.95 -9.58
CA GLY A 146 -13.33 -8.27 -9.12
C GLY A 146 -12.11 -8.25 -8.21
N HIS A 147 -11.18 -9.19 -8.40
CA HIS A 147 -9.99 -9.35 -7.58
C HIS A 147 -8.71 -9.13 -8.38
N ASP A 148 -7.73 -8.48 -7.75
CA ASP A 148 -6.37 -8.35 -8.31
C ASP A 148 -5.80 -9.74 -8.62
N MET A 149 -5.18 -9.90 -9.79
CA MET A 149 -4.58 -11.17 -10.22
C MET A 149 -3.07 -11.12 -10.07
N ASN A 150 -2.49 -12.24 -9.65
CA ASN A 150 -1.04 -12.38 -9.63
C ASN A 150 -0.50 -12.29 -11.07
N ILE A 151 0.61 -11.59 -11.23
CA ILE A 151 1.33 -11.44 -12.50
C ILE A 151 2.83 -11.56 -12.23
N SER A 152 3.58 -12.16 -13.15
CA SER A 152 5.03 -12.23 -13.03
C SER A 152 5.71 -10.99 -13.62
N LYS A 153 6.98 -10.78 -13.28
CA LYS A 153 7.83 -9.75 -13.89
C LYS A 153 7.89 -9.90 -15.40
N GLU A 154 8.06 -11.12 -15.87
CA GLU A 154 8.16 -11.45 -17.31
C GLU A 154 6.87 -11.09 -18.02
N GLU A 155 5.72 -11.40 -17.43
CA GLU A 155 4.40 -11.07 -18.00
C GLU A 155 4.16 -9.55 -18.03
N ILE A 156 4.55 -8.82 -16.98
CA ILE A 156 4.45 -7.34 -16.92
C ILE A 156 5.21 -6.71 -18.10
N ILE A 157 6.45 -7.15 -18.32
CA ILE A 157 7.31 -6.65 -19.38
C ILE A 157 6.77 -7.07 -20.77
N ALA A 158 6.41 -8.35 -20.92
CA ALA A 158 5.90 -8.89 -22.18
C ALA A 158 4.57 -8.23 -22.63
N GLN A 159 3.73 -7.84 -21.69
CA GLN A 159 2.47 -7.13 -21.95
C GLN A 159 2.68 -5.61 -22.16
N GLY A 160 3.91 -5.10 -22.01
CA GLY A 160 4.22 -3.69 -22.14
C GLY A 160 3.58 -2.80 -21.07
N ILE A 161 3.22 -3.36 -19.91
CA ILE A 161 2.65 -2.60 -18.79
C ILE A 161 3.70 -1.65 -18.23
N VAL A 162 4.94 -2.13 -18.08
CA VAL A 162 6.10 -1.36 -17.63
C VAL A 162 7.32 -1.80 -18.43
N SER A 163 8.25 -0.91 -18.73
CA SER A 163 9.52 -1.27 -19.36
C SER A 163 10.39 -2.14 -18.42
N ALA A 164 11.34 -2.88 -18.97
CA ALA A 164 12.27 -3.69 -18.17
C ALA A 164 13.14 -2.80 -17.25
N GLU A 165 13.54 -1.63 -17.75
CA GLU A 165 14.33 -0.63 -17.05
C GLU A 165 13.55 -0.04 -15.87
N ASP A 166 12.32 0.41 -16.10
CA ASP A 166 11.45 0.96 -15.04
C ASP A 166 11.11 -0.09 -13.99
N TYR A 167 10.83 -1.34 -14.43
CA TYR A 167 10.60 -2.43 -13.50
C TYR A 167 11.80 -2.67 -12.58
N ALA A 168 13.02 -2.61 -13.13
CA ALA A 168 14.23 -2.80 -12.32
C ALA A 168 14.38 -1.68 -11.26
N VAL A 169 14.07 -0.43 -11.61
CA VAL A 169 14.07 0.69 -10.67
C VAL A 169 13.00 0.50 -9.57
N MET A 170 11.79 0.10 -9.95
CA MET A 170 10.70 -0.17 -9.00
C MET A 170 11.03 -1.33 -8.05
N GLU A 171 11.67 -2.39 -8.56
CA GLU A 171 12.12 -3.53 -7.77
C GLU A 171 13.20 -3.11 -6.77
N ASP A 172 14.20 -2.33 -7.19
CA ASP A 172 15.26 -1.80 -6.33
C ASP A 172 14.70 -0.93 -5.19
N TYR A 173 13.83 0.02 -5.52
CA TYR A 173 13.14 0.84 -4.51
C TYR A 173 12.33 -0.01 -3.55
N THR A 174 11.57 -0.99 -4.04
CA THR A 174 10.75 -1.88 -3.21
C THR A 174 11.60 -2.63 -2.20
N ARG A 175 12.74 -3.20 -2.63
CA ARG A 175 13.68 -3.93 -1.75
C ARG A 175 14.31 -3.01 -0.71
N LYS A 176 14.79 -1.84 -1.10
CA LYS A 176 15.41 -0.86 -0.20
C LYS A 176 14.43 -0.35 0.87
N ILE A 177 13.21 -0.03 0.46
CA ILE A 177 12.18 0.44 1.38
C ILE A 177 11.75 -0.68 2.34
N PHE A 178 11.63 -1.92 1.87
CA PHE A 178 11.31 -3.06 2.73
C PHE A 178 12.40 -3.30 3.77
N ALA A 179 13.67 -3.28 3.35
CA ALA A 179 14.82 -3.41 4.25
C ALA A 179 14.83 -2.31 5.32
N ARG A 180 14.62 -1.04 4.94
CA ARG A 180 14.48 0.08 5.87
C ARG A 180 13.31 -0.14 6.84
N GLY A 181 12.17 -0.63 6.35
CA GLY A 181 11.01 -0.97 7.17
C GLY A 181 11.34 -2.06 8.20
N GLN A 182 12.08 -3.11 7.80
CA GLN A 182 12.55 -4.16 8.71
C GLN A 182 13.47 -3.62 9.80
N GLU A 183 14.42 -2.73 9.46
CA GLU A 183 15.31 -2.08 10.44
C GLU A 183 14.53 -1.25 11.47
N ILE A 184 13.54 -0.48 11.02
CA ILE A 184 12.71 0.34 11.90
C ILE A 184 11.88 -0.55 12.82
N ALA A 185 11.25 -1.59 12.28
CA ALA A 185 10.44 -2.53 13.06
C ALA A 185 11.29 -3.26 14.11
N ALA A 186 12.48 -3.74 13.73
CA ALA A 186 13.40 -4.44 14.62
C ALA A 186 13.82 -3.59 15.83
N LYS A 187 14.03 -2.28 15.65
CA LYS A 187 14.32 -1.34 16.77
C LYS A 187 13.19 -1.24 17.79
N GLN A 188 11.98 -1.65 17.42
CA GLN A 188 10.81 -1.70 18.30
C GLN A 188 10.47 -3.13 18.75
N GLY A 189 11.35 -4.09 18.50
CA GLY A 189 11.09 -5.51 18.82
C GLY A 189 10.00 -6.15 17.93
N LEU A 190 9.71 -5.57 16.77
CA LEU A 190 8.69 -6.04 15.83
C LEU A 190 9.34 -6.70 14.62
N ILE A 191 8.63 -7.66 14.02
CA ILE A 191 9.01 -8.30 12.77
C ILE A 191 8.10 -7.73 11.66
N LEU A 192 8.68 -7.07 10.67
CA LEU A 192 7.95 -6.70 9.45
C LEU A 192 7.90 -7.92 8.54
N VAL A 193 6.73 -8.53 8.44
CA VAL A 193 6.52 -9.76 7.68
C VAL A 193 6.30 -9.47 6.20
N ASP A 194 5.43 -8.52 5.89
CA ASP A 194 5.12 -8.10 4.53
C ASP A 194 4.78 -6.61 4.46
N THR A 195 4.84 -6.07 3.27
CA THR A 195 4.33 -4.74 2.97
C THR A 195 3.76 -4.71 1.57
N LYS A 196 2.79 -3.87 1.35
CA LYS A 196 2.32 -3.56 0.02
C LYS A 196 2.77 -2.19 -0.42
N ARG A 197 3.16 -2.14 -1.68
CA ARG A 197 3.49 -0.92 -2.39
C ARG A 197 2.70 -0.85 -3.67
N CYS A 198 2.28 0.35 -4.00
CA CYS A 198 1.71 0.65 -5.30
C CYS A 198 2.71 1.54 -6.01
N SER A 199 3.06 1.17 -7.21
CA SER A 199 3.83 1.96 -8.12
C SER A 199 2.96 2.17 -9.34
N ASP A 200 2.51 3.38 -9.52
CA ASP A 200 2.00 3.82 -10.80
C ASP A 200 3.15 4.40 -11.59
N GLN A 201 3.02 4.33 -12.90
CA GLN A 201 4.04 4.64 -13.88
C GLN A 201 4.95 5.77 -13.42
N ILE A 202 6.20 5.45 -13.17
CA ILE A 202 7.28 6.44 -13.17
C ILE A 202 7.34 6.97 -14.60
N ARG A 203 6.48 7.92 -14.93
CA ARG A 203 6.68 8.72 -16.10
C ARG A 203 7.91 9.59 -15.79
N SER A 204 8.92 9.39 -16.60
CA SER A 204 10.19 10.10 -16.63
C SER A 204 10.16 11.46 -15.93
N LEU A 205 10.84 11.56 -14.80
CA LEU A 205 11.41 12.81 -14.33
C LEU A 205 12.56 13.21 -15.26
#